data_b1241fbe71148dec9e907715afdbcbd3
#
_entry.id   b1241fbe71148dec9e907715afdbcbd3
#
_cell.length_a   1.000
_cell.length_b   1.000
_cell.length_c   1.000
_cell.angle_alpha   90.00
_cell.angle_beta   90.00
_cell.angle_gamma   90.00
#
_symmetry.space_group_name_H-M   'P 1'
#
loop_
_entity.id
_entity.type
_entity.pdbx_description
1 polymer ?
#
loop_
_entity_poly.entity_id
_entity_poly.type
_entity_poly.pdbx_seq_one_letter_code
_entity_poly.pdbx_strand_id
1 'polypeptide(L)'
;MKYMYIIIPLILIIIIFAIIPPSTGKLPKGHVISEKTELDINGTRIGMIILSDNVDNPVLLVCGGGPGIPQYLVESLYPSVLPEYFTVCYFDYRGTGLSFDSNVNPDDMTTERFIDDAILVTDYLRDRFGQEKIYIMGHSFGTYIALNVVSLHPEKYIAYMAMSQCCDQHRSELLAYDYMRSQYEAQGNNSMVKKFDKYRIHESQEDYKEYSGSGLRDKAMHELGVGTTSDMDNVITGLFFPVSG
;
A
#
# COMPACT_ATOMS: atom_id res chain seq x y z
N MET A 1 -0.74 34.50 -24.36
CA MET A 1 0.31 33.66 -24.97
C MET A 1 1.30 33.04 -23.97
N LYS A 2 1.75 33.74 -22.90
CA LYS A 2 2.76 33.22 -21.96
C LYS A 2 2.36 31.91 -21.22
N TYR A 3 1.09 31.70 -20.92
CA TYR A 3 0.60 30.49 -20.24
C TYR A 3 0.38 29.29 -21.15
N MET A 4 0.27 29.49 -22.46
CA MET A 4 0.06 28.43 -23.43
C MET A 4 1.30 27.52 -23.56
N TYR A 5 2.51 28.06 -23.36
CA TYR A 5 3.75 27.28 -23.36
C TYR A 5 3.93 26.38 -22.10
N ILE A 6 3.16 26.63 -21.03
CA ILE A 6 3.17 25.81 -19.81
C ILE A 6 2.01 24.80 -19.83
N ILE A 7 0.84 25.22 -20.31
CA ILE A 7 -0.37 24.39 -20.34
C ILE A 7 -0.26 23.24 -21.36
N ILE A 8 0.30 23.51 -22.55
CA ILE A 8 0.44 22.47 -23.58
C ILE A 8 1.36 21.33 -23.15
N PRO A 9 2.57 21.56 -22.58
CA PRO A 9 3.40 20.48 -22.05
C PRO A 9 2.73 19.74 -20.91
N LEU A 10 1.99 20.42 -20.03
CA LEU A 10 1.29 19.79 -18.90
C LEU A 10 0.18 18.86 -19.39
N ILE A 11 -0.61 19.29 -20.38
CA ILE A 11 -1.64 18.47 -21.02
C ILE A 11 -0.99 17.29 -21.76
N LEU A 12 0.14 17.50 -22.45
CA LEU A 12 0.87 16.42 -23.12
C LEU A 12 1.41 15.39 -22.14
N ILE A 13 1.91 15.83 -20.99
CA ILE A 13 2.37 14.95 -19.91
C ILE A 13 1.18 14.15 -19.34
N ILE A 14 0.04 14.79 -19.08
CA ILE A 14 -1.18 14.09 -18.61
C ILE A 14 -1.67 13.08 -19.67
N ILE A 15 -1.65 13.43 -20.94
CA ILE A 15 -2.04 12.54 -22.05
C ILE A 15 -1.05 11.36 -22.15
N ILE A 16 0.25 11.61 -22.02
CA ILE A 16 1.28 10.55 -22.03
C ILE A 16 1.04 9.58 -20.87
N PHE A 17 0.78 10.07 -19.67
CA PHE A 17 0.45 9.21 -18.51
C PHE A 17 -0.91 8.50 -18.63
N ALA A 18 -1.87 9.06 -19.37
CA ALA A 18 -3.16 8.44 -19.63
C ALA A 18 -3.13 7.38 -20.75
N ILE A 19 -2.17 7.48 -21.68
CA ILE A 19 -2.04 6.60 -22.85
C ILE A 19 -1.01 5.49 -22.63
N ILE A 20 0.02 5.76 -21.84
CA ILE A 20 0.99 4.73 -21.46
C ILE A 20 0.39 4.00 -20.24
N PRO A 21 -0.11 2.75 -20.43
CA PRO A 21 -0.50 1.97 -19.26
C PRO A 21 0.72 1.92 -18.33
N PRO A 22 0.55 2.01 -17.01
CA PRO A 22 1.65 1.84 -16.09
C PRO A 22 2.36 0.53 -16.46
N SER A 23 3.51 0.67 -17.08
CA SER A 23 4.34 -0.46 -17.44
C SER A 23 4.63 -1.15 -16.10
N THR A 24 4.02 -2.31 -15.89
CA THR A 24 4.54 -3.23 -14.89
C THR A 24 5.97 -3.47 -15.32
N GLY A 25 6.92 -2.83 -14.66
CA GLY A 25 8.32 -2.80 -15.05
C GLY A 25 8.80 -4.19 -15.47
N LYS A 26 9.86 -4.26 -16.24
CA LYS A 26 10.46 -5.56 -16.57
C LYS A 26 10.69 -6.30 -15.26
N LEU A 27 10.23 -7.54 -15.18
CA LEU A 27 10.53 -8.40 -14.04
C LEU A 27 12.04 -8.43 -13.81
N PRO A 28 12.50 -8.41 -12.56
CA PRO A 28 13.91 -8.46 -12.23
C PRO A 28 14.52 -9.74 -12.79
N LYS A 29 15.74 -9.61 -13.31
CA LYS A 29 16.51 -10.75 -13.82
C LYS A 29 17.38 -11.29 -12.69
N GLY A 30 17.67 -12.58 -12.75
CA GLY A 30 18.60 -13.23 -11.81
C GLY A 30 17.93 -14.13 -10.79
N HIS A 31 16.63 -13.96 -10.55
CA HIS A 31 15.87 -14.89 -9.71
C HIS A 31 15.56 -16.20 -10.45
N VAL A 32 15.50 -17.30 -9.72
CA VAL A 32 15.11 -18.63 -10.25
C VAL A 32 13.63 -18.64 -10.60
N ILE A 33 12.79 -17.98 -9.77
CA ILE A 33 11.41 -17.70 -10.07
C ILE A 33 11.27 -16.17 -10.20
N SER A 34 10.83 -15.71 -11.36
CA SER A 34 10.54 -14.30 -11.61
C SER A 34 9.39 -14.22 -12.59
N GLU A 35 8.18 -14.10 -12.10
CA GLU A 35 6.99 -14.22 -12.91
C GLU A 35 5.89 -13.26 -12.51
N LYS A 36 5.09 -12.88 -13.50
CA LYS A 36 3.81 -12.21 -13.33
C LYS A 36 2.72 -13.25 -13.62
N THR A 37 1.80 -13.41 -12.70
CA THR A 37 0.67 -14.32 -12.85
C THR A 37 -0.63 -13.67 -12.42
N GLU A 38 -1.74 -14.25 -12.85
CA GLU A 38 -3.08 -13.75 -12.58
C GLU A 38 -3.95 -14.92 -12.12
N LEU A 39 -4.88 -14.65 -11.22
CA LEU A 39 -5.82 -15.61 -10.67
C LEU A 39 -7.22 -15.04 -10.74
N ASP A 40 -8.14 -15.77 -11.38
CA ASP A 40 -9.55 -15.40 -11.42
C ASP A 40 -10.24 -15.91 -10.15
N ILE A 41 -10.63 -14.99 -9.27
CA ILE A 41 -11.30 -15.30 -8.00
C ILE A 41 -12.40 -14.29 -7.69
N ASN A 42 -13.48 -14.74 -7.09
CA ASN A 42 -14.57 -13.89 -6.64
C ASN A 42 -15.09 -12.90 -7.72
N GLY A 43 -15.09 -13.33 -8.99
CA GLY A 43 -15.56 -12.51 -10.11
C GLY A 43 -14.61 -11.37 -10.49
N THR A 44 -13.37 -11.40 -10.04
CA THR A 44 -12.33 -10.45 -10.42
C THR A 44 -11.01 -11.16 -10.71
N ARG A 45 -10.13 -10.46 -11.41
CA ARG A 45 -8.76 -10.90 -11.67
C ARG A 45 -7.81 -10.32 -10.63
N ILE A 46 -7.10 -11.17 -9.92
CA ILE A 46 -6.05 -10.79 -8.98
C ILE A 46 -4.69 -11.03 -9.62
N GLY A 47 -3.96 -9.93 -9.86
CA GLY A 47 -2.61 -9.97 -10.40
C GLY A 47 -1.56 -10.03 -9.30
N MET A 48 -0.48 -10.76 -9.56
CA MET A 48 0.61 -10.91 -8.60
C MET A 48 1.96 -11.08 -9.30
N ILE A 49 3.02 -10.75 -8.58
CA ILE A 49 4.40 -11.02 -8.96
C ILE A 49 5.01 -11.97 -7.93
N ILE A 50 5.69 -13.00 -8.42
CA ILE A 50 6.33 -14.01 -7.59
C ILE A 50 7.83 -14.02 -7.89
N LEU A 51 8.64 -13.85 -6.84
CA LEU A 51 10.10 -13.84 -6.92
C LEU A 51 10.69 -14.87 -5.95
N SER A 52 11.71 -15.60 -6.39
CA SER A 52 12.50 -16.48 -5.53
C SER A 52 13.87 -16.79 -6.13
N ASP A 53 14.88 -16.94 -5.29
CA ASP A 53 16.22 -17.36 -5.69
C ASP A 53 16.44 -18.88 -5.55
N ASN A 54 15.48 -19.59 -4.94
CA ASN A 54 15.50 -21.03 -4.80
C ASN A 54 14.08 -21.60 -4.86
N VAL A 55 13.87 -22.67 -5.64
CA VAL A 55 12.57 -23.35 -5.80
C VAL A 55 12.06 -23.99 -4.50
N ASP A 56 12.96 -24.31 -3.58
CA ASP A 56 12.64 -24.95 -2.30
C ASP A 56 12.34 -23.93 -1.17
N ASN A 57 12.41 -22.64 -1.46
CA ASN A 57 12.12 -21.62 -0.47
C ASN A 57 10.68 -21.70 0.05
N PRO A 58 10.46 -21.44 1.35
CA PRO A 58 9.12 -21.32 1.90
C PRO A 58 8.39 -20.12 1.27
N VAL A 59 7.09 -20.27 1.07
CA VAL A 59 6.26 -19.19 0.48
C VAL A 59 5.98 -18.10 1.49
N LEU A 60 6.09 -16.86 1.05
CA LEU A 60 5.71 -15.64 1.76
C LEU A 60 4.67 -14.85 0.95
N LEU A 61 3.44 -14.77 1.46
CA LEU A 61 2.42 -13.87 0.91
C LEU A 61 2.58 -12.48 1.53
N VAL A 62 2.66 -11.44 0.70
CA VAL A 62 2.80 -10.04 1.14
C VAL A 62 1.51 -9.29 0.89
N CYS A 63 0.85 -8.84 1.96
CA CYS A 63 -0.30 -7.95 1.96
C CYS A 63 0.17 -6.49 2.02
N GLY A 64 0.01 -5.75 0.93
CA GLY A 64 0.51 -4.38 0.77
C GLY A 64 -0.28 -3.33 1.55
N GLY A 65 0.30 -2.16 1.69
CA GLY A 65 -0.30 -1.00 2.34
C GLY A 65 -1.22 -0.17 1.43
N GLY A 66 -1.71 0.91 1.97
CA GLY A 66 -2.57 1.86 1.28
C GLY A 66 -3.95 1.93 1.90
N PRO A 67 -5.00 1.24 1.41
CA PRO A 67 -5.04 0.19 0.39
C PRO A 67 -4.73 0.70 -1.03
N GLY A 68 -4.14 -0.19 -1.85
CA GLY A 68 -4.00 0.04 -3.29
C GLY A 68 -2.63 0.51 -3.77
N ILE A 69 -1.63 0.63 -2.89
CA ILE A 69 -0.24 0.83 -3.32
C ILE A 69 0.35 -0.55 -3.64
N PRO A 70 0.73 -0.81 -4.92
CA PRO A 70 1.36 -2.08 -5.28
C PRO A 70 2.66 -2.28 -4.52
N GLN A 71 2.71 -3.30 -3.66
CA GLN A 71 3.89 -3.55 -2.83
C GLN A 71 5.12 -3.92 -3.67
N TYR A 72 4.91 -4.60 -4.80
CA TYR A 72 5.99 -4.89 -5.74
C TYR A 72 6.66 -3.63 -6.30
N LEU A 73 5.93 -2.52 -6.44
CA LEU A 73 6.52 -1.26 -6.89
C LEU A 73 7.59 -0.78 -5.90
N VAL A 74 7.32 -0.88 -4.60
CA VAL A 74 8.30 -0.56 -3.54
C VAL A 74 9.50 -1.51 -3.64
N GLU A 75 9.25 -2.82 -3.77
CA GLU A 75 10.30 -3.83 -3.96
C GLU A 75 11.15 -3.55 -5.21
N SER A 76 10.55 -3.13 -6.31
CA SER A 76 11.28 -2.85 -7.55
C SER A 76 12.19 -1.62 -7.46
N LEU A 77 11.86 -0.66 -6.61
CA LEU A 77 12.66 0.54 -6.38
C LEU A 77 13.74 0.33 -5.31
N TYR A 78 13.41 -0.48 -4.32
CA TYR A 78 14.27 -0.78 -3.17
C TYR A 78 14.30 -2.30 -2.94
N PRO A 79 15.05 -3.05 -3.77
CA PRO A 79 15.10 -4.50 -3.70
C PRO A 79 15.51 -4.98 -2.31
N SER A 80 14.72 -5.91 -1.77
CA SER A 80 15.00 -6.55 -0.49
C SER A 80 15.76 -7.87 -0.69
N VAL A 81 16.23 -8.44 0.41
CA VAL A 81 16.83 -9.78 0.43
C VAL A 81 15.78 -10.90 0.60
N LEU A 82 14.50 -10.56 0.65
CA LEU A 82 13.44 -11.55 0.88
C LEU A 82 13.45 -12.70 -0.13
N PRO A 83 13.67 -12.48 -1.46
CA PRO A 83 13.70 -13.56 -2.44
C PRO A 83 14.84 -14.59 -2.24
N GLU A 84 15.89 -14.23 -1.50
CA GLU A 84 16.96 -15.18 -1.14
C GLU A 84 16.46 -16.25 -0.15
N TYR A 85 15.46 -15.93 0.69
CA TYR A 85 14.99 -16.76 1.79
C TYR A 85 13.57 -17.27 1.60
N PHE A 86 12.78 -16.63 0.73
CA PHE A 86 11.37 -16.91 0.49
C PHE A 86 11.04 -16.97 -1.00
N THR A 87 10.02 -17.73 -1.34
CA THR A 87 9.24 -17.50 -2.56
C THR A 87 8.22 -16.42 -2.24
N VAL A 88 8.54 -15.18 -2.59
CA VAL A 88 7.75 -14.00 -2.21
C VAL A 88 6.67 -13.73 -3.24
N CYS A 89 5.42 -13.67 -2.81
CA CYS A 89 4.28 -13.30 -3.64
C CYS A 89 3.78 -11.91 -3.24
N TYR A 90 3.91 -10.96 -4.15
CA TYR A 90 3.35 -9.61 -4.07
C TYR A 90 2.07 -9.60 -4.89
N PHE A 91 0.91 -9.68 -4.24
CA PHE A 91 -0.37 -9.55 -4.93
C PHE A 91 -0.95 -8.15 -4.77
N ASP A 92 -1.68 -7.70 -5.77
CA ASP A 92 -2.40 -6.43 -5.72
C ASP A 92 -3.87 -6.69 -5.40
N TYR A 93 -4.43 -5.89 -4.49
CA TYR A 93 -5.85 -5.97 -4.16
C TYR A 93 -6.72 -5.70 -5.40
N ARG A 94 -7.93 -6.26 -5.41
CA ARG A 94 -8.92 -6.01 -6.47
C ARG A 94 -9.02 -4.54 -6.81
N GLY A 95 -9.12 -4.22 -8.08
CA GLY A 95 -9.25 -2.85 -8.58
C GLY A 95 -7.97 -2.01 -8.51
N THR A 96 -6.82 -2.57 -8.12
CA THR A 96 -5.55 -1.84 -7.99
C THR A 96 -4.41 -2.52 -8.76
N GLY A 97 -3.39 -1.75 -9.13
CA GLY A 97 -2.17 -2.28 -9.75
C GLY A 97 -2.42 -3.29 -10.86
N LEU A 98 -1.85 -4.49 -10.74
CA LEU A 98 -2.04 -5.60 -11.69
C LEU A 98 -3.47 -6.16 -11.69
N SER A 99 -4.22 -5.95 -10.62
CA SER A 99 -5.62 -6.36 -10.46
C SER A 99 -6.59 -5.26 -10.91
N PHE A 100 -6.11 -4.20 -11.56
CA PHE A 100 -6.95 -3.11 -12.01
C PHE A 100 -7.94 -3.58 -13.08
N ASP A 101 -9.22 -3.27 -12.86
CA ASP A 101 -10.31 -3.42 -13.82
C ASP A 101 -11.22 -2.19 -13.71
N SER A 102 -11.44 -1.51 -14.83
CA SER A 102 -12.34 -0.35 -14.89
C SER A 102 -13.80 -0.70 -14.63
N ASN A 103 -14.15 -1.98 -14.70
CA ASN A 103 -15.52 -2.47 -14.49
C ASN A 103 -15.74 -3.06 -13.08
N VAL A 104 -14.73 -2.97 -12.21
CA VAL A 104 -14.88 -3.42 -10.82
C VAL A 104 -16.04 -2.67 -10.16
N ASN A 105 -16.95 -3.41 -9.53
CA ASN A 105 -18.04 -2.80 -8.80
C ASN A 105 -17.49 -2.12 -7.53
N PRO A 106 -17.72 -0.80 -7.35
CA PRO A 106 -17.28 -0.10 -6.13
C PRO A 106 -17.80 -0.73 -4.83
N ASP A 107 -18.97 -1.36 -4.85
CA ASP A 107 -19.56 -2.04 -3.69
C ASP A 107 -18.78 -3.29 -3.28
N ASP A 108 -17.92 -3.83 -4.16
CA ASP A 108 -17.02 -4.95 -3.86
C ASP A 108 -15.65 -4.49 -3.32
N MET A 109 -15.42 -3.18 -3.21
CA MET A 109 -14.19 -2.61 -2.65
C MET A 109 -14.27 -2.51 -1.13
N THR A 110 -14.46 -3.65 -0.46
CA THR A 110 -14.60 -3.73 1.00
C THR A 110 -13.43 -4.51 1.63
N THR A 111 -13.20 -4.28 2.91
CA THR A 111 -12.16 -5.00 3.67
C THR A 111 -12.45 -6.50 3.74
N GLU A 112 -13.71 -6.89 3.82
CA GLU A 112 -14.15 -8.28 3.82
C GLU A 112 -13.75 -8.97 2.51
N ARG A 113 -13.98 -8.30 1.38
CA ARG A 113 -13.57 -8.83 0.07
C ARG A 113 -12.05 -8.94 -0.08
N PHE A 114 -11.30 -7.98 0.46
CA PHE A 114 -9.84 -8.07 0.46
C PHE A 114 -9.32 -9.23 1.32
N ILE A 115 -9.99 -9.53 2.44
CA ILE A 115 -9.68 -10.68 3.29
C ILE A 115 -9.99 -11.98 2.54
N ASP A 116 -11.18 -12.10 1.94
CA ASP A 116 -11.59 -13.27 1.16
C ASP A 116 -10.61 -13.54 0.00
N ASP A 117 -10.21 -12.50 -0.74
CA ASP A 117 -9.25 -12.63 -1.82
C ASP A 117 -7.89 -13.11 -1.31
N ALA A 118 -7.40 -12.56 -0.19
CA ALA A 118 -6.13 -12.97 0.39
C ALA A 118 -6.14 -14.44 0.88
N ILE A 119 -7.29 -14.93 1.39
CA ILE A 119 -7.48 -16.34 1.73
C ILE A 119 -7.37 -17.23 0.48
N LEU A 120 -8.03 -16.85 -0.62
CA LEU A 120 -7.98 -17.62 -1.87
C LEU A 120 -6.60 -17.58 -2.53
N VAL A 121 -5.91 -16.44 -2.48
CA VAL A 121 -4.50 -16.34 -2.91
C VAL A 121 -3.61 -17.24 -2.06
N THR A 122 -3.85 -17.31 -0.74
CA THR A 122 -3.14 -18.22 0.16
C THR A 122 -3.32 -19.67 -0.26
N ASP A 123 -4.56 -20.11 -0.52
CA ASP A 123 -4.83 -21.48 -0.93
C ASP A 123 -4.19 -21.80 -2.29
N TYR A 124 -4.28 -20.89 -3.25
CA TYR A 124 -3.59 -21.03 -4.53
C TYR A 124 -2.07 -21.21 -4.37
N LEU A 125 -1.43 -20.41 -3.52
CA LEU A 125 0.01 -20.48 -3.30
C LEU A 125 0.40 -21.79 -2.60
N ARG A 126 -0.37 -22.23 -1.62
CA ARG A 126 -0.16 -23.51 -0.93
C ARG A 126 -0.23 -24.68 -1.90
N ASP A 127 -1.25 -24.72 -2.73
CA ASP A 127 -1.44 -25.78 -3.74
C ASP A 127 -0.35 -25.75 -4.80
N ARG A 128 -0.04 -24.57 -5.32
CA ARG A 128 0.96 -24.38 -6.37
C ARG A 128 2.35 -24.82 -5.96
N PHE A 129 2.78 -24.48 -4.75
CA PHE A 129 4.11 -24.78 -4.23
C PHE A 129 4.16 -26.05 -3.36
N GLY A 130 3.04 -26.75 -3.20
CA GLY A 130 2.95 -27.98 -2.41
C GLY A 130 3.26 -27.77 -0.92
N GLN A 131 2.96 -26.59 -0.37
CA GLN A 131 3.24 -26.25 1.02
C GLN A 131 1.96 -26.25 1.86
N GLU A 132 1.93 -27.08 2.92
CA GLU A 132 0.78 -27.16 3.82
C GLU A 132 0.52 -25.84 4.53
N LYS A 133 1.58 -25.12 4.90
CA LYS A 133 1.54 -23.80 5.54
C LYS A 133 2.51 -22.84 4.89
N ILE A 134 2.16 -21.57 4.82
CA ILE A 134 3.00 -20.51 4.28
C ILE A 134 3.25 -19.41 5.32
N TYR A 135 4.17 -18.50 5.02
CA TYR A 135 4.31 -17.26 5.78
C TYR A 135 3.41 -16.17 5.20
N ILE A 136 2.97 -15.24 6.04
CA ILE A 136 2.23 -14.05 5.61
C ILE A 136 2.81 -12.81 6.27
N MET A 137 2.99 -11.75 5.48
CA MET A 137 3.45 -10.44 5.95
C MET A 137 2.41 -9.38 5.60
N GLY A 138 2.09 -8.52 6.56
CA GLY A 138 1.30 -7.32 6.34
C GLY A 138 2.16 -6.07 6.48
N HIS A 139 1.96 -5.10 5.58
CA HIS A 139 2.55 -3.77 5.68
C HIS A 139 1.45 -2.72 5.81
N SER A 140 1.50 -1.87 6.87
CA SER A 140 0.52 -0.79 7.07
C SER A 140 -0.93 -1.32 7.03
N PHE A 141 -1.80 -0.85 6.13
CA PHE A 141 -3.15 -1.39 5.95
C PHE A 141 -3.15 -2.91 5.74
N GLY A 142 -2.15 -3.45 5.04
CA GLY A 142 -2.01 -4.90 4.84
C GLY A 142 -1.86 -5.70 6.13
N THR A 143 -1.45 -5.06 7.24
CA THR A 143 -1.42 -5.73 8.55
C THR A 143 -2.82 -6.03 9.08
N TYR A 144 -3.79 -5.15 8.79
CA TYR A 144 -5.19 -5.39 9.12
C TYR A 144 -5.72 -6.60 8.34
N ILE A 145 -5.44 -6.68 7.04
CA ILE A 145 -5.85 -7.81 6.19
C ILE A 145 -5.19 -9.10 6.67
N ALA A 146 -3.86 -9.12 6.77
CA ALA A 146 -3.09 -10.32 7.14
C ALA A 146 -3.48 -10.85 8.54
N LEU A 147 -3.71 -9.96 9.52
CA LEU A 147 -4.12 -10.35 10.86
C LEU A 147 -5.51 -11.03 10.86
N ASN A 148 -6.48 -10.46 10.11
CA ASN A 148 -7.79 -11.06 9.98
C ASN A 148 -7.72 -12.43 9.29
N VAL A 149 -6.96 -12.54 8.20
CA VAL A 149 -6.75 -13.79 7.48
C VAL A 149 -6.15 -14.88 8.38
N VAL A 150 -5.11 -14.55 9.16
CA VAL A 150 -4.49 -15.49 10.11
C VAL A 150 -5.43 -15.84 11.25
N SER A 151 -6.23 -14.88 11.72
CA SER A 151 -7.21 -15.14 12.80
C SER A 151 -8.32 -16.09 12.35
N LEU A 152 -8.72 -16.03 11.07
CA LEU A 152 -9.73 -16.91 10.50
C LEU A 152 -9.19 -18.30 10.18
N HIS A 153 -7.93 -18.38 9.72
CA HIS A 153 -7.30 -19.60 9.21
C HIS A 153 -5.87 -19.81 9.73
N PRO A 154 -5.67 -19.89 11.07
CA PRO A 154 -4.33 -20.03 11.64
C PRO A 154 -3.61 -21.32 11.21
N GLU A 155 -4.36 -22.34 10.81
CA GLU A 155 -3.83 -23.62 10.34
C GLU A 155 -3.08 -23.50 9.00
N LYS A 156 -3.29 -22.44 8.22
CA LYS A 156 -2.66 -22.23 6.91
C LYS A 156 -1.30 -21.53 7.01
N TYR A 157 -0.91 -21.05 8.20
CA TYR A 157 0.26 -20.20 8.35
C TYR A 157 1.29 -20.76 9.33
N ILE A 158 2.57 -20.54 9.00
CA ILE A 158 3.71 -20.83 9.87
C ILE A 158 3.89 -19.67 10.84
N ALA A 159 3.88 -18.43 10.30
CA ALA A 159 4.00 -17.21 11.07
C ALA A 159 3.37 -16.02 10.33
N TYR A 160 2.94 -15.04 11.09
CA TYR A 160 2.54 -13.71 10.65
C TYR A 160 3.62 -12.68 11.02
N MET A 161 4.02 -11.87 10.05
CA MET A 161 4.96 -10.77 10.22
C MET A 161 4.24 -9.44 10.02
N ALA A 162 4.36 -8.54 10.98
CA ALA A 162 3.73 -7.24 10.93
C ALA A 162 4.77 -6.12 10.74
N MET A 163 4.60 -5.32 9.71
CA MET A 163 5.41 -4.13 9.47
C MET A 163 4.49 -2.90 9.52
N SER A 164 4.76 -1.98 10.46
CA SER A 164 3.88 -0.83 10.74
C SER A 164 2.45 -1.26 11.08
N GLN A 165 2.30 -2.11 12.10
CA GLN A 165 1.03 -2.73 12.50
C GLN A 165 -0.05 -1.69 12.81
N CYS A 166 -1.19 -1.78 12.11
CA CYS A 166 -2.41 -1.04 12.42
C CYS A 166 -3.19 -1.80 13.51
N CYS A 167 -3.21 -1.29 14.73
CA CYS A 167 -3.94 -1.90 15.85
C CYS A 167 -5.27 -1.20 16.12
N ASP A 168 -5.22 0.12 16.34
CA ASP A 168 -6.37 0.99 16.58
C ASP A 168 -6.08 2.33 15.87
N GLN A 169 -6.48 2.38 14.60
CA GLN A 169 -6.18 3.54 13.77
C GLN A 169 -6.88 4.80 14.26
N HIS A 170 -8.11 4.67 14.76
CA HIS A 170 -8.86 5.81 15.27
C HIS A 170 -8.17 6.45 16.48
N ARG A 171 -7.78 5.64 17.45
CA ARG A 171 -7.03 6.10 18.62
C ARG A 171 -5.68 6.69 18.24
N SER A 172 -4.99 6.08 17.29
CA SER A 172 -3.71 6.59 16.77
C SER A 172 -3.86 7.99 16.17
N GLU A 173 -4.91 8.21 15.39
CA GLU A 173 -5.19 9.52 14.79
C GLU A 173 -5.56 10.58 15.82
N LEU A 174 -6.34 10.24 16.87
CA LEU A 174 -6.64 11.14 17.97
C LEU A 174 -5.37 11.58 18.70
N LEU A 175 -4.49 10.63 19.03
CA LEU A 175 -3.21 10.92 19.68
C LEU A 175 -2.30 11.80 18.80
N ALA A 176 -2.23 11.49 17.50
CA ALA A 176 -1.46 12.28 16.55
C ALA A 176 -2.01 13.70 16.38
N TYR A 177 -3.33 13.85 16.32
CA TYR A 177 -3.99 15.15 16.27
C TYR A 177 -3.64 16.01 17.50
N ASP A 178 -3.83 15.46 18.71
CA ASP A 178 -3.56 16.18 19.96
C ASP A 178 -2.07 16.56 20.07
N TYR A 179 -1.19 15.64 19.68
CA TYR A 179 0.25 15.91 19.64
C TYR A 179 0.59 17.06 18.68
N MET A 180 0.16 16.99 17.42
CA MET A 180 0.49 18.03 16.43
C MET A 180 -0.09 19.39 16.81
N ARG A 181 -1.33 19.41 17.30
CA ARG A 181 -1.95 20.65 17.81
C ARG A 181 -1.15 21.27 18.97
N SER A 182 -0.72 20.42 19.92
CA SER A 182 0.07 20.89 21.08
C SER A 182 1.45 21.44 20.66
N GLN A 183 2.08 20.86 19.64
CA GLN A 183 3.34 21.37 19.11
C GLN A 183 3.18 22.77 18.50
N TYR A 184 2.10 23.02 17.75
CA TYR A 184 1.83 24.37 17.21
C TYR A 184 1.46 25.38 18.31
N GLU A 185 0.78 24.94 19.36
CA GLU A 185 0.49 25.79 20.53
C GLU A 185 1.78 26.19 21.25
N ALA A 186 2.69 25.24 21.49
CA ALA A 186 4.00 25.48 22.10
C ALA A 186 4.90 26.42 21.27
N GLN A 187 4.76 26.37 19.94
CA GLN A 187 5.46 27.27 19.01
C GLN A 187 4.81 28.64 18.87
N GLY A 188 3.66 28.89 19.51
CA GLY A 188 2.87 30.13 19.36
C GLY A 188 2.23 30.29 17.98
N ASN A 189 2.11 29.19 17.20
CA ASN A 189 1.50 29.22 15.87
C ASN A 189 -0.04 29.17 15.96
N ASN A 190 -0.62 30.30 16.41
CA ASN A 190 -2.07 30.42 16.57
C ASN A 190 -2.87 30.20 15.29
N SER A 191 -2.26 30.40 14.13
CA SER A 191 -2.93 30.12 12.84
C SER A 191 -3.19 28.63 12.63
N MET A 192 -2.20 27.79 12.94
CA MET A 192 -2.35 26.34 12.85
C MET A 192 -3.27 25.81 13.95
N VAL A 193 -3.14 26.30 15.18
CA VAL A 193 -4.06 25.92 16.28
C VAL A 193 -5.52 26.14 15.87
N LYS A 194 -5.86 27.33 15.31
CA LYS A 194 -7.23 27.62 14.82
C LYS A 194 -7.68 26.67 13.71
N LYS A 195 -6.77 26.19 12.85
CA LYS A 195 -7.12 25.20 11.82
C LYS A 195 -7.44 23.84 12.44
N PHE A 196 -6.64 23.40 13.42
CA PHE A 196 -6.93 22.18 14.17
C PHE A 196 -8.27 22.30 14.90
N ASP A 197 -8.54 23.43 15.58
CA ASP A 197 -9.82 23.66 16.27
C ASP A 197 -11.03 23.64 15.33
N LYS A 198 -10.86 24.08 14.07
CA LYS A 198 -11.90 24.02 13.05
C LYS A 198 -12.21 22.57 12.61
N TYR A 199 -11.19 21.73 12.47
CA TYR A 199 -11.31 20.34 12.04
C TYR A 199 -11.06 19.38 13.21
N ARG A 200 -11.71 19.65 14.33
CA ARG A 200 -11.54 18.86 15.54
C ARG A 200 -12.11 17.47 15.35
N ILE A 201 -11.26 16.46 15.57
CA ILE A 201 -11.71 15.08 15.57
C ILE A 201 -12.13 14.65 16.97
N HIS A 202 -13.25 13.95 17.02
CA HIS A 202 -13.80 13.31 18.19
C HIS A 202 -13.89 11.81 17.94
N GLU A 203 -14.97 11.18 18.40
CA GLU A 203 -15.22 9.75 18.20
C GLU A 203 -15.99 9.44 16.91
N SER A 204 -16.45 10.46 16.17
CA SER A 204 -17.24 10.25 14.96
C SER A 204 -16.38 10.04 13.71
N GLN A 205 -16.81 9.14 12.84
CA GLN A 205 -16.16 8.92 11.53
C GLN A 205 -16.29 10.15 10.61
N GLU A 206 -17.34 10.95 10.77
CA GLU A 206 -17.57 12.13 9.96
C GLU A 206 -16.50 13.20 10.23
N ASP A 207 -16.19 13.48 11.50
CA ASP A 207 -15.16 14.43 11.90
C ASP A 207 -13.79 14.03 11.36
N TYR A 208 -13.48 12.73 11.40
CA TYR A 208 -12.23 12.20 10.83
C TYR A 208 -12.16 12.41 9.32
N LYS A 209 -13.26 12.19 8.60
CA LYS A 209 -13.34 12.35 7.15
C LYS A 209 -13.11 13.80 6.73
N GLU A 210 -13.72 14.77 7.43
CA GLU A 210 -13.48 16.19 7.19
C GLU A 210 -12.03 16.58 7.47
N TYR A 211 -11.47 16.16 8.60
CA TYR A 211 -10.09 16.42 8.98
C TYR A 211 -9.10 15.86 7.95
N SER A 212 -9.24 14.58 7.60
CA SER A 212 -8.40 13.92 6.59
C SER A 212 -8.53 14.57 5.22
N GLY A 213 -9.75 14.86 4.76
CA GLY A 213 -10.03 15.51 3.48
C GLY A 213 -9.54 16.95 3.39
N SER A 214 -9.29 17.62 4.52
CA SER A 214 -8.78 19.01 4.56
C SER A 214 -7.30 19.13 4.16
N GLY A 215 -6.55 18.03 4.14
CA GLY A 215 -5.10 18.01 3.97
C GLY A 215 -4.31 18.61 5.16
N LEU A 216 -4.99 18.98 6.25
CA LEU A 216 -4.35 19.54 7.44
C LEU A 216 -3.43 18.53 8.12
N ARG A 217 -3.88 17.28 8.19
CA ARG A 217 -3.13 16.16 8.77
C ARG A 217 -1.76 16.00 8.11
N ASP A 218 -1.76 15.80 6.80
CA ASP A 218 -0.54 15.51 6.04
C ASP A 218 0.42 16.71 6.07
N LYS A 219 -0.12 17.91 5.93
CA LYS A 219 0.66 19.13 6.07
C LYS A 219 1.34 19.24 7.43
N ALA A 220 0.60 19.01 8.52
CA ALA A 220 1.14 19.10 9.87
C ALA A 220 2.17 18.01 10.16
N MET A 221 1.94 16.80 9.69
CA MET A 221 2.92 15.70 9.80
C MET A 221 4.24 16.07 9.12
N HIS A 222 4.21 16.61 7.90
CA HIS A 222 5.40 17.09 7.19
C HIS A 222 6.13 18.19 7.95
N GLU A 223 5.40 19.24 8.34
CA GLU A 223 6.01 20.41 9.00
C GLU A 223 6.65 20.07 10.36
N LEU A 224 6.08 19.11 11.08
CA LEU A 224 6.56 18.69 12.41
C LEU A 224 7.49 17.48 12.38
N GLY A 225 7.75 16.90 11.21
CA GLY A 225 8.57 15.70 11.07
C GLY A 225 7.99 14.48 11.80
N VAL A 226 6.65 14.36 11.81
CA VAL A 226 5.94 13.23 12.44
C VAL A 226 5.73 12.11 11.42
N GLY A 227 6.04 10.87 11.81
CA GLY A 227 5.87 9.72 10.94
C GLY A 227 6.96 9.60 9.86
N THR A 228 6.61 9.03 8.71
CA THR A 228 7.55 8.70 7.60
C THR A 228 7.73 9.84 6.59
N THR A 229 7.35 11.06 6.92
CA THR A 229 7.21 12.16 5.95
C THR A 229 8.53 12.60 5.32
N SER A 230 9.66 12.48 6.02
CA SER A 230 10.97 12.85 5.47
C SER A 230 11.45 11.93 4.35
N ASP A 231 11.00 10.68 4.34
CA ASP A 231 11.41 9.67 3.36
C ASP A 231 10.40 9.54 2.21
N MET A 232 9.13 9.95 2.44
CA MET A 232 8.08 9.89 1.42
C MET A 232 8.37 10.78 0.20
N ASP A 233 9.03 11.92 0.37
CA ASP A 233 9.42 12.78 -0.74
C ASP A 233 10.39 12.06 -1.69
N ASN A 234 11.30 11.25 -1.15
CA ASN A 234 12.23 10.44 -1.93
C ASN A 234 11.51 9.29 -2.64
N VAL A 235 10.54 8.64 -2.00
CA VAL A 235 9.73 7.57 -2.59
C VAL A 235 8.87 8.12 -3.72
N ILE A 236 8.15 9.21 -3.50
CA ILE A 236 7.30 9.84 -4.53
C ILE A 236 8.17 10.36 -5.67
N THR A 237 9.32 11.00 -5.37
CA THR A 237 10.24 11.48 -6.40
C THR A 237 10.86 10.31 -7.18
N GLY A 238 11.22 9.22 -6.51
CA GLY A 238 11.73 8.01 -7.15
C GLY A 238 10.70 7.29 -8.04
N LEU A 239 9.39 7.39 -7.70
CA LEU A 239 8.29 6.87 -8.50
C LEU A 239 8.13 7.61 -9.83
N PHE A 240 8.34 8.94 -9.84
CA PHE A 240 8.18 9.78 -11.02
C PHE A 240 9.49 10.05 -11.76
N PHE A 241 10.62 9.96 -11.06
CA PHE A 241 11.95 10.25 -11.61
C PHE A 241 12.94 9.17 -11.14
N PRO A 242 12.88 7.94 -11.70
CA PRO A 242 13.84 6.91 -11.32
C PRO A 242 15.26 7.39 -11.60
N VAL A 243 16.09 7.42 -10.55
CA VAL A 243 17.51 7.75 -10.69
C VAL A 243 18.13 6.64 -11.51
N SER A 244 18.52 6.99 -12.76
CA SER A 244 19.29 6.09 -13.61
C SER A 244 20.64 5.85 -12.96
N GLY A 245 20.83 4.67 -12.37
CA GLY A 245 22.14 4.14 -12.01
C GLY A 245 22.78 3.44 -13.18
#